data_58f38730bd939514c336ff4f07510ce5
#
_entry.id   58f38730bd939514c336ff4f07510ce5
#
_cell.length_a   1.000
_cell.length_b   1.000
_cell.length_c   1.000
_cell.angle_alpha   90.00
_cell.angle_beta   90.00
_cell.angle_gamma   90.00
#
_symmetry.space_group_name_H-M   'P 1'
#
loop_
_entity.id
_entity.type
_entity.pdbx_description
1 polymer ?
#
loop_
_entity_poly.entity_id
_entity_poly.type
_entity_poly.pdbx_seq_one_letter_code
_entity_poly.pdbx_strand_id
1 'polypeptide(L)'
;MPVVLTREEVRAVLARMEGPTQLMASLLYGSGLRLLECARLRVKDVDFERKQIVVRQGKGRKDRVTLLPAPLVQTLRQHLQLVQRQHRNDVATGAGYVELPGAMLTKYPNAARDWAWQWVFPATRHYRDPVSTRLRRHHLHETVLQRAFKAAVREEGLAKLATCHSLRHSFATHLLESGCDIRTIQELLGHRDVATTMIYTHVLNRGPFGVRSPLE
;
A
#
# COMPACT_ATOMS: atom_id res chain seq x y z
N MET A 1 -19.87 10.47 -4.97
CA MET A 1 -19.61 9.11 -4.50
C MET A 1 -18.17 8.72 -4.87
N PRO A 2 -17.47 7.93 -4.06
CA PRO A 2 -16.16 7.42 -4.44
C PRO A 2 -16.26 6.51 -5.66
N VAL A 3 -15.27 6.59 -6.56
CA VAL A 3 -15.19 5.70 -7.71
C VAL A 3 -14.78 4.31 -7.24
N VAL A 4 -15.64 3.32 -7.48
CA VAL A 4 -15.40 1.90 -7.19
C VAL A 4 -15.27 1.16 -8.51
N LEU A 5 -14.22 0.36 -8.63
CA LEU A 5 -14.01 -0.56 -9.74
C LEU A 5 -14.62 -1.92 -9.40
N THR A 6 -15.15 -2.63 -10.39
CA THR A 6 -15.55 -4.04 -10.21
C THR A 6 -14.30 -4.92 -10.02
N ARG A 7 -14.49 -6.18 -9.60
CA ARG A 7 -13.37 -7.13 -9.46
C ARG A 7 -12.69 -7.40 -10.81
N GLU A 8 -13.46 -7.45 -11.88
CA GLU A 8 -13.01 -7.63 -13.25
C GLU A 8 -12.21 -6.42 -13.73
N GLU A 9 -12.73 -5.20 -13.53
CA GLU A 9 -12.03 -3.96 -13.86
C GLU A 9 -10.70 -3.83 -13.11
N VAL A 10 -10.67 -4.18 -11.82
CA VAL A 10 -9.41 -4.19 -11.04
C VAL A 10 -8.42 -5.17 -11.64
N ARG A 11 -8.83 -6.41 -11.95
CA ARG A 11 -7.94 -7.41 -12.56
C ARG A 11 -7.41 -6.96 -13.91
N ALA A 12 -8.28 -6.41 -14.76
CA ALA A 12 -7.91 -5.92 -16.08
C ALA A 12 -6.88 -4.77 -16.01
N VAL A 13 -7.12 -3.77 -15.15
CA VAL A 13 -6.17 -2.67 -14.95
C VAL A 13 -4.84 -3.16 -14.40
N LEU A 14 -4.86 -4.05 -13.38
CA LEU A 14 -3.62 -4.59 -12.82
C LEU A 14 -2.84 -5.43 -13.84
N ALA A 15 -3.50 -6.12 -14.76
CA ALA A 15 -2.86 -6.88 -15.84
C ALA A 15 -2.15 -5.99 -16.88
N ARG A 16 -2.50 -4.70 -16.98
CA ARG A 16 -1.81 -3.71 -17.83
C ARG A 16 -0.61 -3.06 -17.14
N MET A 17 -0.37 -3.38 -15.88
CA MET A 17 0.74 -2.83 -15.12
C MET A 17 1.87 -3.84 -14.98
N GLU A 18 3.09 -3.37 -14.73
CA GLU A 18 4.26 -4.22 -14.61
C GLU A 18 5.14 -3.83 -13.42
N GLY A 19 6.00 -4.78 -13.00
CA GLY A 19 7.06 -4.58 -12.04
C GLY A 19 6.60 -4.00 -10.69
N PRO A 20 7.40 -3.12 -10.07
CA PRO A 20 7.08 -2.57 -8.74
C PRO A 20 5.76 -1.82 -8.70
N THR A 21 5.33 -1.16 -9.80
CA THR A 21 4.09 -0.39 -9.83
C THR A 21 2.86 -1.30 -9.81
N GLN A 22 2.90 -2.44 -10.49
CA GLN A 22 1.86 -3.45 -10.42
C GLN A 22 1.73 -4.02 -9.00
N LEU A 23 2.86 -4.34 -8.38
CA LEU A 23 2.89 -4.87 -7.02
C LEU A 23 2.34 -3.86 -6.01
N MET A 24 2.73 -2.57 -6.14
CA MET A 24 2.17 -1.49 -5.31
C MET A 24 0.67 -1.34 -5.50
N ALA A 25 0.17 -1.31 -6.74
CA ALA A 25 -1.27 -1.22 -7.03
C ALA A 25 -2.03 -2.42 -6.46
N SER A 26 -1.45 -3.62 -6.59
CA SER A 26 -2.01 -4.85 -6.00
C SER A 26 -2.09 -4.79 -4.47
N LEU A 27 -1.10 -4.17 -3.80
CA LEU A 27 -1.14 -3.93 -2.35
C LEU A 27 -2.18 -2.87 -1.96
N LEU A 28 -2.36 -1.80 -2.76
CA LEU A 28 -3.43 -0.84 -2.51
C LEU A 28 -4.81 -1.51 -2.52
N TYR A 29 -5.05 -2.38 -3.49
CA TYR A 29 -6.31 -3.12 -3.59
C TYR A 29 -6.41 -4.26 -2.59
N GLY A 30 -5.34 -5.04 -2.39
CA GLY A 30 -5.41 -6.26 -1.58
C GLY A 30 -5.25 -6.04 -0.08
N SER A 31 -4.66 -4.90 0.34
CA SER A 31 -4.41 -4.55 1.75
C SER A 31 -5.11 -3.28 2.20
N GLY A 32 -5.75 -2.56 1.28
CA GLY A 32 -6.41 -1.28 1.57
C GLY A 32 -5.44 -0.17 1.99
N LEU A 33 -4.18 -0.22 1.61
CA LEU A 33 -3.19 0.81 1.92
C LEU A 33 -3.52 2.14 1.23
N ARG A 34 -3.16 3.25 1.87
CA ARG A 34 -3.07 4.54 1.18
C ARG A 34 -1.82 4.57 0.30
N LEU A 35 -1.84 5.38 -0.74
CA LEU A 35 -0.72 5.52 -1.68
C LEU A 35 0.62 5.76 -0.98
N LEU A 36 0.68 6.75 -0.10
CA LEU A 36 1.91 7.07 0.66
C LEU A 36 2.24 6.02 1.73
N GLU A 37 1.28 5.33 2.30
CA GLU A 37 1.53 4.20 3.20
C GLU A 37 2.25 3.08 2.47
N CYS A 38 1.78 2.74 1.25
CA CYS A 38 2.43 1.75 0.41
C CYS A 38 3.83 2.19 -0.03
N ALA A 39 3.99 3.43 -0.52
CA ALA A 39 5.28 3.95 -0.95
C ALA A 39 6.31 3.97 0.20
N ARG A 40 5.88 4.28 1.42
CA ARG A 40 6.72 4.38 2.63
C ARG A 40 6.84 3.09 3.42
N LEU A 41 6.40 1.96 2.88
CA LEU A 41 6.49 0.67 3.54
C LEU A 41 7.96 0.28 3.75
N ARG A 42 8.30 -0.16 4.96
CA ARG A 42 9.64 -0.65 5.32
C ARG A 42 9.67 -2.18 5.30
N VAL A 43 10.85 -2.74 5.09
CA VAL A 43 11.04 -4.20 5.09
C VAL A 43 10.55 -4.82 6.39
N LYS A 44 10.88 -4.23 7.54
CA LYS A 44 10.46 -4.70 8.88
C LYS A 44 8.96 -4.64 9.15
N ASP A 45 8.21 -3.94 8.31
CA ASP A 45 6.76 -3.75 8.49
C ASP A 45 5.96 -4.84 7.75
N VAL A 46 6.63 -5.75 7.05
CA VAL A 46 6.03 -6.88 6.33
C VAL A 46 6.29 -8.17 7.09
N ASP A 47 5.24 -8.76 7.63
CA ASP A 47 5.27 -10.08 8.28
C ASP A 47 4.71 -11.14 7.32
N PHE A 48 5.59 -11.94 6.76
CA PHE A 48 5.23 -12.98 5.79
C PHE A 48 4.61 -14.21 6.45
N GLU A 49 4.93 -14.49 7.70
CA GLU A 49 4.44 -15.66 8.41
C GLU A 49 3.00 -15.43 8.87
N ARG A 50 2.76 -14.27 9.49
CA ARG A 50 1.42 -13.86 9.90
C ARG A 50 0.57 -13.31 8.75
N LYS A 51 1.17 -13.12 7.57
CA LYS A 51 0.54 -12.47 6.41
C LYS A 51 -0.06 -11.11 6.75
N GLN A 52 0.73 -10.27 7.38
CA GLN A 52 0.35 -8.97 7.89
C GLN A 52 1.29 -7.87 7.43
N ILE A 53 0.76 -6.66 7.34
CA ILE A 53 1.51 -5.43 7.10
C ILE A 53 1.23 -4.47 8.25
N VAL A 54 2.28 -3.97 8.89
CA VAL A 54 2.19 -2.95 9.92
C VAL A 54 2.29 -1.58 9.25
N VAL A 55 1.22 -0.82 9.29
CA VAL A 55 1.20 0.57 8.78
C VAL A 55 1.54 1.51 9.92
N ARG A 56 2.74 2.10 9.85
CA ARG A 56 3.21 3.01 10.89
C ARG A 56 2.80 4.45 10.62
N GLN A 57 2.48 5.16 11.70
CA GLN A 57 2.13 6.58 11.65
C GLN A 57 1.04 6.90 10.61
N GLY A 58 0.03 6.06 10.51
CA GLY A 58 -1.16 6.31 9.73
C GLY A 58 -1.79 7.67 10.10
N LYS A 59 -2.87 8.07 9.42
CA LYS A 59 -3.56 9.33 9.72
C LYS A 59 -3.85 9.41 11.22
N GLY A 60 -3.18 10.36 11.92
CA GLY A 60 -3.32 10.57 13.36
C GLY A 60 -2.29 9.84 14.24
N ARG A 61 -1.15 9.43 13.68
CA ARG A 61 -0.01 8.82 14.41
C ARG A 61 -0.31 7.51 15.16
N LYS A 62 -1.38 6.81 14.82
CA LYS A 62 -1.64 5.46 15.33
C LYS A 62 -1.19 4.42 14.32
N ASP A 63 -0.45 3.43 14.79
CA ASP A 63 -0.10 2.26 14.00
C ASP A 63 -1.34 1.37 13.86
N ARG A 64 -1.44 0.66 12.74
CA ARG A 64 -2.44 -0.37 12.51
C ARG A 64 -1.85 -1.55 11.78
N VAL A 65 -2.50 -2.67 11.89
CA VAL A 65 -2.18 -3.87 11.13
C VAL A 65 -3.23 -4.06 10.03
N THR A 66 -2.79 -4.42 8.84
CA THR A 66 -3.65 -4.85 7.74
C THR A 66 -3.12 -6.15 7.15
N LEU A 67 -3.91 -6.79 6.28
CA LEU A 67 -3.54 -8.09 5.71
C LEU A 67 -2.52 -7.94 4.57
N LEU A 68 -1.62 -8.91 4.46
CA LEU A 68 -0.80 -9.15 3.28
C LEU A 68 -1.51 -10.26 2.47
N PRO A 69 -2.01 -9.95 1.25
CA PRO A 69 -2.72 -10.94 0.44
C PRO A 69 -1.83 -12.14 0.11
N ALA A 70 -2.33 -13.35 0.36
CA ALA A 70 -1.58 -14.59 0.11
C ALA A 70 -1.02 -14.69 -1.32
N PRO A 71 -1.76 -14.31 -2.38
CA PRO A 71 -1.24 -14.33 -3.75
C PRO A 71 -0.04 -13.41 -3.99
N LEU A 72 0.15 -12.37 -3.17
CA LEU A 72 1.25 -11.42 -3.32
C LEU A 72 2.52 -11.83 -2.56
N VAL A 73 2.44 -12.80 -1.66
CA VAL A 73 3.56 -13.21 -0.79
C VAL A 73 4.80 -13.56 -1.60
N GLN A 74 4.66 -14.43 -2.59
CA GLN A 74 5.80 -14.89 -3.39
C GLN A 74 6.39 -13.76 -4.25
N THR A 75 5.55 -12.98 -4.92
CA THR A 75 5.98 -11.84 -5.75
C THR A 75 6.68 -10.79 -4.90
N LEU A 76 6.17 -10.50 -3.71
CA LEU A 76 6.78 -9.55 -2.79
C LEU A 76 8.13 -10.07 -2.23
N ARG A 77 8.26 -11.37 -1.95
CA ARG A 77 9.55 -11.98 -1.57
C ARG A 77 10.58 -11.84 -2.68
N GLN A 78 10.22 -12.14 -3.93
CA GLN A 78 11.10 -11.99 -5.09
C GLN A 78 11.53 -10.52 -5.29
N HIS A 79 10.57 -9.59 -5.18
CA HIS A 79 10.85 -8.17 -5.23
C HIS A 79 11.85 -7.75 -4.13
N LEU A 80 11.66 -8.18 -2.89
CA LEU A 80 12.56 -7.87 -1.79
C LEU A 80 13.96 -8.46 -1.98
N GLN A 81 14.12 -9.60 -2.65
CA GLN A 81 15.44 -10.13 -3.01
C GLN A 81 16.19 -9.18 -3.97
N LEU A 82 15.49 -8.60 -4.95
CA LEU A 82 16.07 -7.60 -5.86
C LEU A 82 16.48 -6.32 -5.10
N VAL A 83 15.58 -5.83 -4.25
CA VAL A 83 15.85 -4.66 -3.40
C VAL A 83 17.01 -4.91 -2.45
N GLN A 84 17.14 -6.13 -1.89
CA GLN A 84 18.27 -6.47 -1.02
C GLN A 84 19.60 -6.50 -1.76
N ARG A 85 19.62 -7.00 -3.01
CA ARG A 85 20.82 -6.92 -3.86
C ARG A 85 21.21 -5.46 -4.13
N GLN A 86 20.22 -4.62 -4.48
CA GLN A 86 20.47 -3.19 -4.66
C GLN A 86 21.03 -2.55 -3.38
N HIS A 87 20.44 -2.84 -2.22
CA HIS A 87 20.92 -2.32 -0.93
C HIS A 87 22.35 -2.76 -0.62
N ARG A 88 22.71 -4.03 -0.86
CA ARG A 88 24.09 -4.52 -0.68
C ARG A 88 25.08 -3.75 -1.55
N ASN A 89 24.73 -3.49 -2.82
CA ASN A 89 25.57 -2.69 -3.72
C ASN A 89 25.70 -1.25 -3.23
N ASP A 90 24.60 -0.65 -2.77
CA ASP A 90 24.62 0.70 -2.18
C ASP A 90 25.54 0.77 -0.98
N VAL A 91 25.49 -0.22 -0.08
CA VAL A 91 26.36 -0.29 1.11
C VAL A 91 27.83 -0.44 0.70
N ALA A 92 28.13 -1.29 -0.29
CA ALA A 92 29.50 -1.49 -0.77
C ALA A 92 30.11 -0.22 -1.37
N THR A 93 29.30 0.67 -1.93
CA THR A 93 29.74 1.97 -2.50
C THR A 93 29.66 3.14 -1.51
N GLY A 94 29.46 2.88 -0.21
CA GLY A 94 29.39 3.91 0.83
C GLY A 94 28.02 4.62 0.97
N ALA A 95 27.01 4.19 0.21
CA ALA A 95 25.63 4.64 0.32
C ALA A 95 24.79 3.71 1.23
N GLY A 96 23.53 3.48 0.89
CA GLY A 96 22.64 2.56 1.60
C GLY A 96 21.93 3.17 2.80
N TYR A 97 21.98 4.48 2.95
CA TYR A 97 21.25 5.19 3.99
C TYR A 97 19.81 5.51 3.56
N VAL A 98 18.90 5.42 4.51
CA VAL A 98 17.54 5.91 4.39
C VAL A 98 17.22 6.93 5.48
N GLU A 99 16.21 7.74 5.27
CA GLU A 99 15.70 8.63 6.32
C GLU A 99 15.01 7.80 7.40
N LEU A 100 15.29 8.09 8.66
CA LEU A 100 14.63 7.49 9.83
C LEU A 100 13.66 8.47 10.47
N PRO A 101 12.59 7.98 11.13
CA PRO A 101 11.67 8.85 11.86
C PRO A 101 12.34 9.53 13.04
N GLY A 102 12.22 10.88 13.11
CA GLY A 102 12.51 11.69 14.29
C GLY A 102 13.79 11.30 15.08
N ALA A 103 13.62 11.10 16.40
CA ALA A 103 14.71 10.79 17.33
C ALA A 103 15.44 9.45 17.10
N MET A 104 14.99 8.62 16.16
CA MET A 104 15.63 7.33 15.88
C MET A 104 17.06 7.47 15.35
N LEU A 105 17.36 8.54 14.62
CA LEU A 105 18.71 8.82 14.12
C LEU A 105 19.71 9.05 15.26
N THR A 106 19.26 9.72 16.34
CA THR A 106 20.09 9.99 17.52
C THR A 106 20.27 8.73 18.36
N LYS A 107 19.20 7.93 18.52
CA LYS A 107 19.22 6.73 19.37
C LYS A 107 19.93 5.54 18.70
N TYR A 108 19.78 5.40 17.38
CA TYR A 108 20.32 4.27 16.59
C TYR A 108 20.98 4.78 15.31
N PRO A 109 22.18 5.35 15.37
CA PRO A 109 22.82 6.02 14.21
C PRO A 109 23.09 5.11 13.02
N ASN A 110 23.26 3.80 13.27
CA ASN A 110 23.51 2.80 12.22
C ASN A 110 22.23 2.23 11.59
N ALA A 111 21.07 2.39 12.25
CA ALA A 111 19.81 1.84 11.77
C ALA A 111 19.41 2.37 10.37
N ALA A 112 19.91 3.54 9.97
CA ALA A 112 19.66 4.09 8.64
C ALA A 112 20.23 3.22 7.50
N ARG A 113 21.20 2.32 7.78
CA ARG A 113 21.76 1.36 6.82
C ARG A 113 21.26 -0.07 7.03
N ASP A 114 20.54 -0.33 8.10
CA ASP A 114 20.05 -1.67 8.38
C ASP A 114 18.99 -2.09 7.37
N TRP A 115 19.06 -3.34 6.91
CA TRP A 115 18.10 -3.91 5.97
C TRP A 115 16.65 -3.74 6.42
N ALA A 116 16.37 -3.96 7.68
CA ALA A 116 15.03 -3.85 8.27
C ALA A 116 14.38 -2.47 8.05
N TRP A 117 15.20 -1.40 7.97
CA TRP A 117 14.71 -0.03 7.79
C TRP A 117 14.64 0.41 6.33
N GLN A 118 15.15 -0.39 5.39
CA GLN A 118 15.08 -0.05 3.97
C GLN A 118 13.62 0.01 3.48
N TRP A 119 13.42 0.78 2.42
CA TRP A 119 12.13 0.86 1.75
C TRP A 119 11.83 -0.44 1.01
N VAL A 120 10.58 -0.91 1.06
CA VAL A 120 10.11 -2.01 0.20
C VAL A 120 10.15 -1.57 -1.26
N PHE A 121 9.80 -0.32 -1.53
CA PHE A 121 9.82 0.28 -2.86
C PHE A 121 10.80 1.46 -2.90
N PRO A 122 12.11 1.21 -3.06
CA PRO A 122 13.11 2.27 -3.12
C PRO A 122 13.06 3.03 -4.44
N ALA A 123 13.44 4.30 -4.42
CA ALA A 123 13.69 5.09 -5.62
C ALA A 123 14.90 4.53 -6.39
N THR A 124 14.94 4.78 -7.71
CA THR A 124 16.05 4.32 -8.57
C THR A 124 17.35 5.10 -8.35
N ARG A 125 17.25 6.35 -7.92
CA ARG A 125 18.39 7.25 -7.73
C ARG A 125 18.67 7.52 -6.26
N HIS A 126 19.94 7.74 -5.92
CA HIS A 126 20.34 8.34 -4.67
C HIS A 126 20.19 9.85 -4.70
N TYR A 127 20.07 10.45 -3.53
CA TYR A 127 20.27 11.88 -3.32
C TYR A 127 21.29 12.09 -2.20
N ARG A 128 21.98 13.23 -2.25
CA ARG A 128 22.87 13.64 -1.18
C ARG A 128 22.09 14.46 -0.17
N ASP A 129 22.04 13.96 1.05
CA ASP A 129 21.40 14.69 2.15
C ASP A 129 22.18 15.98 2.44
N PRO A 130 21.56 17.15 2.39
CA PRO A 130 22.27 18.43 2.51
C PRO A 130 22.88 18.63 3.91
N VAL A 131 22.33 18.00 4.94
CA VAL A 131 22.82 18.15 6.32
C VAL A 131 23.92 17.17 6.63
N SER A 132 23.72 15.87 6.40
CA SER A 132 24.70 14.82 6.74
C SER A 132 25.67 14.50 5.62
N THR A 133 25.52 15.07 4.43
CA THR A 133 26.27 14.78 3.20
C THR A 133 26.22 13.31 2.75
N ARG A 134 25.49 12.45 3.45
CA ARG A 134 25.35 11.02 3.15
C ARG A 134 24.53 10.79 1.90
N LEU A 135 24.89 9.75 1.13
CA LEU A 135 24.10 9.29 0.01
C LEU A 135 22.95 8.44 0.53
N ARG A 136 21.73 8.95 0.37
CA ARG A 136 20.50 8.33 0.81
C ARG A 136 19.66 7.87 -0.38
N ARG A 137 18.83 6.86 -0.16
CA ARG A 137 17.79 6.46 -1.08
C ARG A 137 16.43 6.77 -0.48
N HIS A 138 15.60 7.47 -1.27
CA HIS A 138 14.21 7.74 -0.90
C HIS A 138 13.31 6.56 -1.29
N HIS A 139 12.05 6.55 -0.85
CA HIS A 139 11.05 5.65 -1.41
C HIS A 139 10.69 6.06 -2.84
N LEU A 140 10.09 5.15 -3.60
CA LEU A 140 9.56 5.46 -4.92
C LEU A 140 8.53 6.58 -4.80
N HIS A 141 8.66 7.62 -5.62
CA HIS A 141 7.77 8.77 -5.56
C HIS A 141 6.37 8.35 -6.01
N GLU A 142 5.35 8.81 -5.30
CA GLU A 142 3.95 8.44 -5.53
C GLU A 142 3.45 8.73 -6.95
N THR A 143 3.99 9.75 -7.60
CA THR A 143 3.63 10.10 -8.98
C THR A 143 3.99 9.01 -9.99
N VAL A 144 4.96 8.15 -9.69
CA VAL A 144 5.34 7.03 -10.56
C VAL A 144 4.18 6.04 -10.62
N LEU A 145 3.65 5.65 -9.45
CA LEU A 145 2.49 4.76 -9.38
C LEU A 145 1.24 5.43 -9.97
N GLN A 146 1.01 6.71 -9.64
CA GLN A 146 -0.16 7.44 -10.18
C GLN A 146 -0.17 7.48 -11.71
N ARG A 147 1.00 7.75 -12.33
CA ARG A 147 1.14 7.76 -13.79
C ARG A 147 0.94 6.37 -14.40
N ALA A 148 1.58 5.35 -13.83
CA ALA A 148 1.43 3.98 -14.31
C ALA A 148 -0.03 3.49 -14.21
N PHE A 149 -0.69 3.75 -13.08
CA PHE A 149 -2.09 3.38 -12.88
C PHE A 149 -3.03 4.13 -13.85
N LYS A 150 -2.82 5.45 -14.03
CA LYS A 150 -3.61 6.25 -14.98
C LYS A 150 -3.43 5.77 -16.43
N ALA A 151 -2.22 5.36 -16.80
CA ALA A 151 -1.94 4.79 -18.12
C ALA A 151 -2.70 3.46 -18.30
N ALA A 152 -2.63 2.56 -17.32
CA ALA A 152 -3.34 1.28 -17.34
C ALA A 152 -4.87 1.42 -17.42
N VAL A 153 -5.45 2.37 -16.66
CA VAL A 153 -6.89 2.67 -16.71
C VAL A 153 -7.30 3.15 -18.11
N ARG A 154 -6.48 4.00 -18.74
CA ARG A 154 -6.73 4.50 -20.11
C ARG A 154 -6.59 3.40 -21.14
N GLU A 155 -5.57 2.57 -21.04
CA GLU A 155 -5.31 1.45 -21.96
C GLU A 155 -6.43 0.41 -21.89
N GLU A 156 -7.00 0.18 -20.70
CA GLU A 156 -8.16 -0.71 -20.52
C GLU A 156 -9.48 -0.10 -21.03
N GLY A 157 -9.48 1.19 -21.41
CA GLY A 157 -10.67 1.86 -21.93
C GLY A 157 -11.75 2.13 -20.90
N LEU A 158 -11.43 2.15 -19.60
CA LEU A 158 -12.43 2.39 -18.57
C LEU A 158 -12.96 3.84 -18.63
N ALA A 159 -14.28 3.98 -18.70
CA ALA A 159 -14.95 5.29 -18.65
C ALA A 159 -14.91 5.94 -17.26
N LYS A 160 -14.60 5.15 -16.21
CA LYS A 160 -14.52 5.63 -14.83
C LYS A 160 -13.26 6.46 -14.60
N LEU A 161 -13.38 7.61 -13.92
CA LEU A 161 -12.24 8.44 -13.49
C LEU A 161 -11.52 7.81 -12.30
N ALA A 162 -10.95 6.61 -12.51
CA ALA A 162 -10.28 5.86 -11.47
C ALA A 162 -8.89 6.43 -11.14
N THR A 163 -8.56 6.43 -9.86
CA THR A 163 -7.25 6.82 -9.31
C THR A 163 -6.72 5.71 -8.42
N CYS A 164 -5.46 5.81 -7.96
CA CYS A 164 -4.92 4.86 -6.98
C CYS A 164 -5.81 4.74 -5.73
N HIS A 165 -6.52 5.80 -5.36
CA HIS A 165 -7.45 5.78 -4.22
C HIS A 165 -8.69 4.93 -4.48
N SER A 166 -9.09 4.80 -5.75
CA SER A 166 -10.20 3.92 -6.16
C SER A 166 -9.92 2.46 -5.86
N LEU A 167 -8.64 2.02 -5.90
CA LEU A 167 -8.26 0.66 -5.50
C LEU A 167 -8.57 0.39 -4.03
N ARG A 168 -8.27 1.34 -3.15
CA ARG A 168 -8.60 1.23 -1.73
C ARG A 168 -10.12 1.33 -1.48
N HIS A 169 -10.85 2.13 -2.24
CA HIS A 169 -12.31 2.15 -2.18
C HIS A 169 -12.90 0.81 -2.61
N SER A 170 -12.39 0.24 -3.72
CA SER A 170 -12.80 -1.07 -4.20
C SER A 170 -12.48 -2.20 -3.20
N PHE A 171 -11.34 -2.15 -2.51
CA PHE A 171 -11.02 -3.07 -1.42
C PHE A 171 -12.09 -3.04 -0.32
N ALA A 172 -12.43 -1.85 0.19
CA ALA A 172 -13.43 -1.71 1.25
C ALA A 172 -14.81 -2.19 0.82
N THR A 173 -15.23 -1.79 -0.39
CA THR A 173 -16.51 -2.18 -0.98
C THR A 173 -16.61 -3.70 -1.16
N HIS A 174 -15.58 -4.31 -1.74
CA HIS A 174 -15.59 -5.75 -2.01
C HIS A 174 -15.49 -6.60 -0.74
N LEU A 175 -14.84 -6.12 0.32
CA LEU A 175 -14.88 -6.78 1.63
C LEU A 175 -16.30 -6.75 2.21
N LEU A 176 -16.95 -5.59 2.13
CA LEU A 176 -18.30 -5.42 2.63
C LEU A 176 -19.30 -6.31 1.86
N GLU A 177 -19.18 -6.37 0.52
CA GLU A 177 -19.97 -7.27 -0.34
C GLU A 177 -19.75 -8.75 -0.01
N SER A 178 -18.54 -9.09 0.47
CA SER A 178 -18.19 -10.44 0.89
C SER A 178 -18.63 -10.78 2.31
N GLY A 179 -19.38 -9.87 2.98
CA GLY A 179 -19.94 -10.09 4.31
C GLY A 179 -19.01 -9.71 5.47
N CYS A 180 -17.88 -9.04 5.18
CA CYS A 180 -17.02 -8.53 6.25
C CYS A 180 -17.73 -7.40 7.00
N ASP A 181 -17.69 -7.44 8.32
CA ASP A 181 -18.32 -6.40 9.13
C ASP A 181 -17.62 -5.04 9.01
N ILE A 182 -18.37 -3.98 9.22
CA ILE A 182 -17.89 -2.61 8.98
C ILE A 182 -16.83 -2.16 9.98
N ARG A 183 -16.79 -2.72 11.19
CA ARG A 183 -15.77 -2.42 12.21
C ARG A 183 -14.44 -3.00 11.83
N THR A 184 -14.42 -4.25 11.36
CA THR A 184 -13.21 -4.88 10.81
C THR A 184 -12.67 -4.07 9.63
N ILE A 185 -13.53 -3.62 8.71
CA ILE A 185 -13.12 -2.76 7.58
C ILE A 185 -12.56 -1.42 8.08
N GLN A 186 -13.20 -0.81 9.08
CA GLN A 186 -12.74 0.42 9.70
C GLN A 186 -11.31 0.27 10.27
N GLU A 187 -11.05 -0.82 10.98
CA GLU A 187 -9.75 -1.13 11.57
C GLU A 187 -8.68 -1.34 10.49
N LEU A 188 -8.95 -2.19 9.49
CA LEU A 188 -8.06 -2.46 8.37
C LEU A 188 -7.69 -1.16 7.62
N LEU A 189 -8.66 -0.29 7.40
CA LEU A 189 -8.44 1.00 6.74
C LEU A 189 -7.80 2.05 7.66
N GLY A 190 -7.88 1.91 8.96
CA GLY A 190 -7.43 2.90 9.94
C GLY A 190 -8.22 4.20 9.84
N HIS A 191 -9.53 4.09 9.75
CA HIS A 191 -10.43 5.22 9.86
C HIS A 191 -10.71 5.51 11.34
N ARG A 192 -10.47 6.76 11.77
CA ARG A 192 -10.74 7.18 13.16
C ARG A 192 -12.23 7.17 13.48
N ASP A 193 -13.02 7.63 12.51
CA ASP A 193 -14.47 7.72 12.60
C ASP A 193 -15.11 6.66 11.68
N VAL A 194 -16.06 5.93 12.24
CA VAL A 194 -16.85 4.95 11.48
C VAL A 194 -17.65 5.62 10.35
N ALA A 195 -18.06 6.88 10.51
CA ALA A 195 -18.73 7.64 9.47
C ALA A 195 -17.93 7.69 8.16
N THR A 196 -16.59 7.72 8.25
CA THR A 196 -15.71 7.62 7.06
C THR A 196 -15.80 6.25 6.38
N THR A 197 -16.18 5.19 7.10
CA THR A 197 -16.35 3.84 6.55
C THR A 197 -17.79 3.61 6.09
N MET A 198 -18.74 4.32 6.69
CA MET A 198 -20.15 4.25 6.30
C MET A 198 -20.42 4.68 4.85
N ILE A 199 -19.51 5.42 4.21
CA ILE A 199 -19.62 5.75 2.78
C ILE A 199 -19.68 4.52 1.88
N TYR A 200 -19.27 3.36 2.35
CA TYR A 200 -19.32 2.09 1.60
C TYR A 200 -20.62 1.32 1.79
N THR A 201 -21.47 1.67 2.78
CA THR A 201 -22.70 0.91 3.11
C THR A 201 -23.77 1.02 2.04
N HIS A 202 -23.70 2.03 1.14
CA HIS A 202 -24.62 2.13 0.00
C HIS A 202 -24.60 0.89 -0.90
N VAL A 203 -23.54 0.08 -0.84
CA VAL A 203 -23.38 -1.15 -1.62
C VAL A 203 -24.21 -2.31 -1.02
N LEU A 204 -24.50 -2.26 0.29
CA LEU A 204 -25.32 -3.26 0.97
C LEU A 204 -26.81 -3.14 0.63
N ASN A 205 -27.23 -2.03 0.02
CA ASN A 205 -28.63 -1.81 -0.38
C ASN A 205 -29.01 -2.68 -1.59
N ARG A 206 -29.05 -3.99 -1.38
CA ARG A 206 -29.70 -4.96 -2.28
C ARG A 206 -31.19 -5.00 -1.96
N GLY A 207 -31.97 -4.07 -2.54
CA GLY A 207 -33.37 -3.90 -2.24
C GLY A 207 -33.66 -2.81 -1.20
N PRO A 208 -34.93 -2.53 -0.85
CA PRO A 208 -35.31 -1.37 -0.03
C PRO A 208 -34.66 -1.28 1.33
N PHE A 209 -34.06 -2.36 1.86
CA PHE A 209 -33.35 -2.35 3.14
C PHE A 209 -32.05 -3.19 3.20
N GLY A 210 -31.66 -3.88 2.11
CA GLY A 210 -30.45 -4.71 2.07
C GLY A 210 -30.41 -5.87 3.08
N VAL A 211 -31.52 -6.18 3.68
CA VAL A 211 -31.67 -7.17 4.76
C VAL A 211 -32.54 -8.32 4.26
N ARG A 212 -32.11 -9.55 4.50
CA ARG A 212 -32.98 -10.72 4.33
C ARG A 212 -33.92 -10.82 5.53
N SER A 213 -35.18 -11.20 5.27
CA SER A 213 -36.10 -11.48 6.34
C SER A 213 -35.62 -12.63 7.21
N PRO A 214 -35.76 -12.56 8.55
CA PRO A 214 -35.50 -13.72 9.42
C PRO A 214 -36.33 -14.95 9.12
N LEU A 215 -37.35 -14.81 8.26
CA LEU A 215 -38.24 -15.89 7.80
C LEU A 215 -37.78 -16.53 6.49
N GLU A 216 -36.74 -15.98 5.83
CA GLU A 216 -36.08 -16.57 4.66
C GLU A 216 -34.84 -17.34 5.11
#